data_bf350180aee62b1ade216821df0b1919
#
_entry.id   bf350180aee62b1ade216821df0b1919
#
_cell.length_a   1.000
_cell.length_b   1.000
_cell.length_c   1.000
_cell.angle_alpha   90.00
_cell.angle_beta   90.00
_cell.angle_gamma   90.00
#
_symmetry.space_group_name_H-M   'P 1'
#
loop_
_entity.id
_entity.type
_entity.pdbx_description
1 polymer ?
#
loop_
_entity_poly.entity_id
_entity_poly.type
_entity_poly.pdbx_seq_one_letter_code
_entity_poly.pdbx_strand_id
1 'polypeptide(L)'
;MLSKQKTKNRKGIEDAEIGDSYTFVGLDADSKLILAHHVGQRTALHTDAFVEKLDRATGGRFQLTTDGFNAYPDAIAYHLGTRTDYATLVKEFGTESEEERRYSPPRIIAATKTVIHGEPDEARICTSYVERVNLDVRMKCRRFTRLTNAFSKVWRNHRAAVALTVAHYNLCTMHRTIRMTPATKAGLVNRPWSVGDLLAA
;
A
#
# COMPACT_ATOMS: atom_id res chain seq x y z
N MET A 1 1.48 10.61 3.43
CA MET A 1 0.49 11.68 3.26
C MET A 1 1.20 12.90 2.73
N LEU A 2 0.90 13.27 1.52
CA LEU A 2 1.56 14.37 0.82
C LEU A 2 0.50 15.11 0.01
N SER A 3 0.16 16.30 0.43
CA SER A 3 -0.77 17.11 -0.31
C SER A 3 -0.25 18.53 -0.47
N LYS A 4 -0.67 19.16 -1.53
CA LYS A 4 -0.43 20.59 -1.76
C LYS A 4 -1.04 21.42 -0.63
N GLN A 5 -2.08 20.89 0.03
CA GLN A 5 -2.77 21.50 1.16
C GLN A 5 -3.50 20.41 1.94
N LYS A 6 -3.39 20.39 3.28
CA LYS A 6 -4.17 19.45 4.10
C LYS A 6 -5.65 19.74 3.93
N THR A 7 -6.49 18.71 3.94
CA THR A 7 -7.94 18.82 3.80
C THR A 7 -8.53 19.84 4.77
N LYS A 8 -8.02 19.90 6.02
CA LYS A 8 -8.45 20.86 7.05
C LYS A 8 -8.18 22.32 6.72
N ASN A 9 -7.28 22.62 5.78
CA ASN A 9 -6.92 23.98 5.35
C ASN A 9 -7.60 24.37 4.04
N ARG A 10 -8.50 23.53 3.54
CA ARG A 10 -9.23 23.69 2.29
C ARG A 10 -10.31 24.74 2.52
N LYS A 11 -10.15 25.94 1.99
CA LYS A 11 -11.18 26.99 2.02
C LYS A 11 -11.90 26.98 0.66
N GLY A 12 -13.07 26.32 0.60
CA GLY A 12 -14.02 26.48 -0.51
C GLY A 12 -13.59 26.05 -1.92
N ILE A 13 -12.43 25.43 -2.10
CA ILE A 13 -11.96 24.99 -3.41
C ILE A 13 -12.27 23.50 -3.56
N GLU A 14 -13.20 23.15 -4.41
CA GLU A 14 -13.52 21.78 -4.83
C GLU A 14 -12.59 21.29 -5.95
N ASP A 15 -11.30 21.29 -5.72
CA ASP A 15 -10.36 20.66 -6.63
C ASP A 15 -10.07 19.24 -6.14
N ALA A 16 -10.42 18.25 -6.95
CA ALA A 16 -10.23 16.83 -6.65
C ALA A 16 -8.74 16.47 -6.42
N GLU A 17 -7.81 17.29 -6.88
CA GLU A 17 -6.37 17.12 -6.72
C GLU A 17 -5.79 17.87 -5.51
N ILE A 18 -6.62 18.52 -4.69
CA ILE A 18 -6.20 19.20 -3.47
C ILE A 18 -6.71 18.41 -2.26
N GLY A 19 -5.85 18.15 -1.29
CA GLY A 19 -6.18 17.47 -0.05
C GLY A 19 -5.21 16.36 0.30
N ASP A 20 -5.60 15.55 1.26
CA ASP A 20 -4.76 14.45 1.75
C ASP A 20 -4.66 13.36 0.68
N SER A 21 -3.44 13.03 0.30
CA SER A 21 -3.13 11.98 -0.67
C SER A 21 -2.70 10.71 0.06
N TYR A 22 -3.33 9.61 -0.28
CA TYR A 22 -3.00 8.27 0.22
C TYR A 22 -2.45 7.42 -0.92
N THR A 23 -1.58 6.49 -0.57
CA THR A 23 -1.10 5.46 -1.51
C THR A 23 -1.63 4.12 -1.03
N PHE A 24 -2.51 3.54 -1.83
CA PHE A 24 -2.99 2.17 -1.66
C PHE A 24 -1.95 1.23 -2.26
N VAL A 25 -1.68 0.11 -1.61
CA VAL A 25 -0.70 -0.88 -2.04
C VAL A 25 -1.27 -2.28 -1.84
N GLY A 26 -1.30 -3.08 -2.89
CA GLY A 26 -1.58 -4.51 -2.86
C GLY A 26 -0.27 -5.28 -3.04
N LEU A 27 0.01 -6.20 -2.12
CA LEU A 27 1.27 -6.95 -2.05
C LEU A 27 1.01 -8.45 -2.04
N ASP A 28 1.72 -9.20 -2.85
CA ASP A 28 1.82 -10.65 -2.69
C ASP A 28 2.73 -11.01 -1.53
N ALA A 29 2.19 -11.79 -0.59
CA ALA A 29 2.89 -12.14 0.64
C ALA A 29 4.08 -13.08 0.41
N ASP A 30 4.07 -13.89 -0.64
CA ASP A 30 5.09 -14.90 -0.91
C ASP A 30 6.26 -14.31 -1.73
N SER A 31 5.98 -13.68 -2.86
CA SER A 31 7.01 -13.04 -3.70
C SER A 31 7.44 -11.66 -3.23
N LYS A 32 6.66 -11.01 -2.34
CA LYS A 32 6.82 -9.60 -1.93
C LYS A 32 6.59 -8.61 -3.07
N LEU A 33 5.99 -9.06 -4.17
CA LEU A 33 5.69 -8.22 -5.32
C LEU A 33 4.56 -7.24 -4.99
N ILE A 34 4.76 -5.97 -5.30
CA ILE A 34 3.66 -5.00 -5.32
C ILE A 34 2.86 -5.25 -6.60
N LEU A 35 1.68 -5.86 -6.45
CA LEU A 35 0.77 -6.24 -7.54
C LEU A 35 0.06 -5.03 -8.11
N ALA A 36 -0.43 -4.16 -7.23
CA ALA A 36 -1.16 -2.96 -7.60
C ALA A 36 -0.85 -1.81 -6.65
N HIS A 37 -0.88 -0.59 -7.18
CA HIS A 37 -0.84 0.62 -6.37
C HIS A 37 -1.79 1.68 -6.94
N HIS A 38 -2.30 2.54 -6.07
CA HIS A 38 -3.14 3.66 -6.45
C HIS A 38 -2.85 4.86 -5.54
N VAL A 39 -2.78 6.05 -6.14
CA VAL A 39 -2.61 7.31 -5.41
C VAL A 39 -3.88 8.13 -5.53
N GLY A 40 -4.53 8.37 -4.41
CA GLY A 40 -5.80 9.08 -4.37
C GLY A 40 -6.19 9.53 -2.96
N GLN A 41 -7.40 10.02 -2.80
CA GLN A 41 -8.00 10.30 -1.50
C GLN A 41 -8.47 8.98 -0.85
N ARG A 42 -8.65 8.97 0.46
CA ARG A 42 -9.18 7.79 1.18
C ARG A 42 -10.71 7.80 1.13
N THR A 43 -11.25 7.49 -0.05
CA THR A 43 -12.69 7.47 -0.35
C THR A 43 -13.07 6.16 -1.05
N ALA A 44 -14.36 5.84 -1.11
CA ALA A 44 -14.87 4.67 -1.82
C ALA A 44 -14.45 4.66 -3.30
N LEU A 45 -14.53 5.81 -4.00
CA LEU A 45 -14.12 5.93 -5.40
C LEU A 45 -12.67 5.51 -5.65
N HIS A 46 -11.74 5.96 -4.81
CA HIS A 46 -10.33 5.60 -4.96
C HIS A 46 -10.01 4.19 -4.48
N THR A 47 -10.79 3.66 -3.55
CA THR A 47 -10.71 2.26 -3.13
C THR A 47 -11.17 1.34 -4.24
N ASP A 48 -12.28 1.67 -4.89
CA ASP A 48 -12.80 0.96 -6.04
C ASP A 48 -11.78 0.90 -7.18
N ALA A 49 -11.22 2.05 -7.58
CA ALA A 49 -10.18 2.13 -8.60
C ALA A 49 -8.88 1.36 -8.23
N PHE A 50 -8.59 1.22 -6.94
CA PHE A 50 -7.47 0.40 -6.47
C PHE A 50 -7.78 -1.09 -6.57
N VAL A 51 -8.96 -1.51 -6.12
CA VAL A 51 -9.36 -2.93 -6.15
C VAL A 51 -9.54 -3.42 -7.58
N GLU A 52 -10.05 -2.59 -8.50
CA GLU A 52 -10.07 -2.88 -9.94
C GLU A 52 -8.66 -3.17 -10.50
N LYS A 53 -7.67 -2.39 -10.10
CA LYS A 53 -6.27 -2.65 -10.50
C LYS A 53 -5.73 -3.95 -9.91
N LEU A 54 -6.12 -4.27 -8.68
CA LEU A 54 -5.74 -5.51 -8.02
C LEU A 54 -6.37 -6.71 -8.74
N ASP A 55 -7.64 -6.62 -9.13
CA ASP A 55 -8.33 -7.63 -9.92
C ASP A 55 -7.61 -7.93 -11.24
N ARG A 56 -7.24 -6.89 -11.98
CA ARG A 56 -6.48 -7.02 -13.24
C ARG A 56 -5.08 -7.63 -13.06
N ALA A 57 -4.49 -7.47 -11.89
CA ALA A 57 -3.13 -7.95 -11.57
C ALA A 57 -3.13 -9.35 -10.96
N THR A 58 -4.32 -9.93 -10.68
CA THR A 58 -4.44 -11.23 -10.00
C THR A 58 -5.30 -12.20 -10.81
N GLY A 59 -5.00 -13.48 -10.70
CA GLY A 59 -5.76 -14.58 -11.30
C GLY A 59 -6.13 -15.66 -10.29
N GLY A 60 -7.09 -16.52 -10.62
CA GLY A 60 -7.50 -17.63 -9.77
C GLY A 60 -8.10 -17.21 -8.42
N ARG A 61 -8.16 -18.15 -7.49
CA ARG A 61 -8.62 -17.90 -6.11
C ARG A 61 -7.44 -17.63 -5.19
N PHE A 62 -7.57 -16.67 -4.30
CA PHE A 62 -6.52 -16.30 -3.34
C PHE A 62 -7.09 -15.72 -2.04
N GLN A 63 -6.28 -15.74 -1.00
CA GLN A 63 -6.62 -15.09 0.26
C GLN A 63 -6.20 -13.63 0.24
N LEU A 64 -7.10 -12.75 0.69
CA LEU A 64 -6.88 -11.32 0.82
C LEU A 64 -7.05 -10.87 2.27
N THR A 65 -6.11 -10.05 2.75
CA THR A 65 -6.22 -9.39 4.06
C THR A 65 -6.05 -7.89 3.89
N THR A 66 -6.97 -7.11 4.46
CA THR A 66 -6.85 -5.64 4.49
C THR A 66 -6.86 -5.11 5.93
N ASP A 67 -6.57 -3.81 6.08
CA ASP A 67 -6.89 -3.07 7.30
C ASP A 67 -8.42 -2.89 7.44
N GLY A 68 -8.86 -2.32 8.56
CA GLY A 68 -10.28 -2.08 8.85
C GLY A 68 -10.89 -0.90 8.11
N PHE A 69 -10.36 -0.45 6.97
CA PHE A 69 -10.96 0.63 6.22
C PHE A 69 -12.29 0.19 5.58
N ASN A 70 -13.36 0.88 5.93
CA ASN A 70 -14.75 0.51 5.66
C ASN A 70 -15.14 0.47 4.16
N ALA A 71 -14.36 1.05 3.27
CA ALA A 71 -14.65 1.02 1.84
C ALA A 71 -14.11 -0.24 1.13
N TYR A 72 -13.27 -1.06 1.77
CA TYR A 72 -12.74 -2.27 1.15
C TYR A 72 -13.78 -3.37 0.93
N PRO A 73 -14.65 -3.71 1.90
CA PRO A 73 -15.55 -4.84 1.73
C PRO A 73 -16.41 -4.75 0.46
N ASP A 74 -17.03 -3.61 0.21
CA ASP A 74 -17.90 -3.40 -0.95
C ASP A 74 -17.12 -3.49 -2.27
N ALA A 75 -15.97 -2.82 -2.37
CA ALA A 75 -15.12 -2.84 -3.55
C ALA A 75 -14.58 -4.25 -3.84
N ILE A 76 -14.18 -5.00 -2.81
CA ILE A 76 -13.68 -6.38 -2.93
C ILE A 76 -14.82 -7.31 -3.37
N ALA A 77 -16.00 -7.19 -2.77
CA ALA A 77 -17.16 -7.99 -3.17
C ALA A 77 -17.53 -7.73 -4.64
N TYR A 78 -17.46 -6.49 -5.10
CA TYR A 78 -17.81 -6.10 -6.46
C TYR A 78 -16.80 -6.61 -7.50
N HIS A 79 -15.50 -6.38 -7.30
CA HIS A 79 -14.46 -6.70 -8.30
C HIS A 79 -13.92 -8.12 -8.19
N LEU A 80 -13.74 -8.63 -6.98
CA LEU A 80 -13.08 -9.91 -6.74
C LEU A 80 -14.07 -11.03 -6.41
N GLY A 81 -15.19 -10.69 -5.75
CA GLY A 81 -16.27 -11.62 -5.46
C GLY A 81 -15.79 -12.92 -4.81
N THR A 82 -16.25 -14.05 -5.34
CA THR A 82 -15.93 -15.40 -4.84
C THR A 82 -14.49 -15.85 -5.12
N ARG A 83 -13.71 -15.04 -5.85
CA ARG A 83 -12.28 -15.33 -6.09
C ARG A 83 -11.41 -15.13 -4.84
N THR A 84 -11.93 -14.48 -3.80
CA THR A 84 -11.15 -14.20 -2.59
C THR A 84 -11.71 -14.88 -1.35
N ASP A 85 -10.82 -15.39 -0.50
CA ASP A 85 -11.07 -15.67 0.90
C ASP A 85 -10.63 -14.42 1.67
N TYR A 86 -11.59 -13.60 2.13
CA TYR A 86 -11.32 -12.26 2.60
C TYR A 86 -11.48 -12.09 4.10
N ALA A 87 -10.45 -11.53 4.71
CA ALA A 87 -10.45 -11.15 6.12
C ALA A 87 -9.89 -9.73 6.32
N THR A 88 -10.30 -9.10 7.42
CA THR A 88 -9.71 -7.85 7.89
C THR A 88 -8.88 -8.07 9.16
N LEU A 89 -7.84 -7.27 9.33
CA LEU A 89 -7.02 -7.22 10.54
C LEU A 89 -6.99 -5.78 11.06
N VAL A 90 -7.68 -5.54 12.17
CA VAL A 90 -7.70 -4.25 12.86
C VAL A 90 -6.74 -4.30 14.05
N LYS A 91 -5.81 -3.36 14.11
CA LYS A 91 -4.86 -3.21 15.21
C LYS A 91 -5.25 -2.02 16.07
N GLU A 92 -5.38 -2.26 17.37
CA GLU A 92 -5.59 -1.22 18.36
C GLU A 92 -4.25 -0.85 19.00
N PHE A 93 -4.00 0.45 19.09
CA PHE A 93 -2.75 0.99 19.64
C PHE A 93 -3.01 1.66 20.98
N GLY A 94 -2.10 1.45 21.94
CA GLY A 94 -2.15 2.08 23.25
C GLY A 94 -2.01 3.58 23.20
N THR A 95 -2.59 4.23 24.19
CA THR A 95 -2.39 5.67 24.43
C THR A 95 -1.12 5.82 25.25
N GLU A 96 -0.02 6.18 24.59
CA GLU A 96 1.26 6.48 25.25
C GLU A 96 1.35 7.97 25.56
N SER A 97 2.19 8.34 26.54
CA SER A 97 2.49 9.74 26.86
C SER A 97 3.12 10.47 25.66
N GLU A 98 2.97 11.80 25.58
CA GLU A 98 3.55 12.59 24.46
C GLU A 98 5.06 12.43 24.34
N GLU A 99 5.76 12.19 25.44
CA GLU A 99 7.22 11.99 25.48
C GLU A 99 7.62 10.64 24.87
N GLU A 100 6.89 9.56 25.17
CA GLU A 100 7.13 8.22 24.63
C GLU A 100 6.83 8.15 23.13
N ARG A 101 5.79 8.86 22.65
CA ARG A 101 5.43 8.94 21.22
C ARG A 101 6.52 9.48 20.31
N ARG A 102 7.48 10.24 20.83
CA ARG A 102 8.56 10.83 20.03
C ARG A 102 9.60 9.81 19.60
N TYR A 103 9.83 8.79 20.41
CA TYR A 103 10.97 7.88 20.26
C TYR A 103 10.59 6.42 20.10
N SER A 104 9.38 6.03 20.46
CA SER A 104 8.91 4.64 20.39
C SER A 104 7.66 4.51 19.51
N PRO A 105 7.55 3.46 18.68
CA PRO A 105 6.31 3.17 17.97
C PRO A 105 5.22 2.80 19.00
N PRO A 106 3.95 3.19 18.77
CA PRO A 106 2.87 2.88 19.69
C PRO A 106 2.71 1.36 19.84
N ARG A 107 2.54 0.90 21.10
CA ARG A 107 2.38 -0.51 21.43
C ARG A 107 1.03 -1.02 20.91
N ILE A 108 1.04 -2.14 20.22
CA ILE A 108 -0.19 -2.84 19.82
C ILE A 108 -0.79 -3.48 21.08
N ILE A 109 -2.02 -3.09 21.43
CA ILE A 109 -2.75 -3.63 22.59
C ILE A 109 -3.58 -4.84 22.16
N ALA A 110 -4.25 -4.75 21.03
CA ALA A 110 -5.08 -5.79 20.47
C ALA A 110 -4.96 -5.87 18.94
N ALA A 111 -5.17 -7.05 18.41
CA ALA A 111 -5.22 -7.30 16.97
C ALA A 111 -6.44 -8.20 16.69
N THR A 112 -7.49 -7.62 16.14
CA THR A 112 -8.74 -8.33 15.86
C THR A 112 -8.76 -8.77 14.41
N LYS A 113 -8.87 -10.08 14.19
CA LYS A 113 -9.07 -10.70 12.89
C LYS A 113 -10.56 -10.94 12.69
N THR A 114 -11.10 -10.51 11.55
CA THR A 114 -12.51 -10.73 11.20
C THR A 114 -12.59 -11.32 9.80
N VAL A 115 -13.15 -12.51 9.67
CA VAL A 115 -13.49 -13.10 8.37
C VAL A 115 -14.71 -12.39 7.81
N ILE A 116 -14.61 -11.89 6.60
CA ILE A 116 -15.71 -11.20 5.90
C ILE A 116 -16.44 -12.17 4.99
N HIS A 117 -15.69 -12.96 4.18
CA HIS A 117 -16.26 -14.05 3.39
C HIS A 117 -15.21 -15.09 3.01
N GLY A 118 -15.68 -16.27 2.61
CA GLY A 118 -14.83 -17.41 2.28
C GLY A 118 -14.24 -18.11 3.51
N GLU A 119 -13.17 -18.85 3.31
CA GLU A 119 -12.48 -19.65 4.33
C GLU A 119 -11.00 -19.29 4.35
N PRO A 120 -10.63 -18.07 4.82
CA PRO A 120 -9.22 -17.67 4.89
C PRO A 120 -8.47 -18.48 5.97
N ASP A 121 -7.24 -18.89 5.64
CA ASP A 121 -6.31 -19.44 6.62
C ASP A 121 -5.98 -18.38 7.68
N GLU A 122 -6.39 -18.64 8.91
CA GLU A 122 -6.23 -17.71 10.03
C GLU A 122 -4.75 -17.39 10.33
N ALA A 123 -3.84 -18.34 10.09
CA ALA A 123 -2.42 -18.15 10.28
C ALA A 123 -1.82 -17.14 9.28
N ARG A 124 -2.44 -17.02 8.11
CA ARG A 124 -2.01 -16.10 7.04
C ARG A 124 -2.70 -14.74 7.07
N ILE A 125 -3.66 -14.50 7.97
CA ILE A 125 -4.27 -13.18 8.15
C ILE A 125 -3.24 -12.25 8.79
N CYS A 126 -2.62 -11.39 7.96
CA CYS A 126 -1.51 -10.55 8.36
C CYS A 126 -1.39 -9.31 7.48
N THR A 127 -1.15 -8.13 8.08
CA THR A 127 -0.87 -6.86 7.40
C THR A 127 0.60 -6.42 7.50
N SER A 128 1.44 -7.17 8.23
CA SER A 128 2.82 -6.77 8.53
C SER A 128 3.69 -6.62 7.27
N TYR A 129 3.44 -7.42 6.23
CA TYR A 129 4.20 -7.33 4.98
C TYR A 129 3.96 -6.02 4.25
N VAL A 130 2.71 -5.60 4.09
CA VAL A 130 2.38 -4.32 3.45
C VAL A 130 2.80 -3.14 4.30
N GLU A 131 2.71 -3.25 5.63
CA GLU A 131 3.22 -2.23 6.56
C GLU A 131 4.73 -2.05 6.42
N ARG A 132 5.48 -3.14 6.28
CA ARG A 132 6.92 -3.11 6.04
C ARG A 132 7.26 -2.44 4.71
N VAL A 133 6.55 -2.78 3.64
CA VAL A 133 6.74 -2.13 2.33
C VAL A 133 6.42 -0.64 2.41
N ASN A 134 5.35 -0.26 3.11
CA ASN A 134 5.01 1.14 3.33
C ASN A 134 6.11 1.89 4.09
N LEU A 135 6.77 1.24 5.06
CA LEU A 135 7.93 1.81 5.75
C LEU A 135 9.12 1.97 4.80
N ASP A 136 9.46 0.93 4.03
CA ASP A 136 10.56 0.96 3.07
C ASP A 136 10.38 2.06 2.02
N VAL A 137 9.15 2.22 1.50
CA VAL A 137 8.82 3.32 0.56
C VAL A 137 9.02 4.69 1.21
N ARG A 138 8.59 4.87 2.46
CA ARG A 138 8.79 6.14 3.19
C ARG A 138 10.27 6.45 3.43
N MET A 139 11.07 5.43 3.71
CA MET A 139 12.52 5.60 3.95
C MET A 139 13.29 5.91 2.67
N LYS A 140 12.93 5.27 1.55
CA LYS A 140 13.64 5.39 0.26
C LYS A 140 13.19 6.58 -0.57
N CYS A 141 11.91 6.95 -0.50
CA CYS A 141 11.35 8.05 -1.27
C CYS A 141 11.10 9.29 -0.38
N ARG A 142 11.96 10.31 -0.47
CA ARG A 142 11.84 11.54 0.33
C ARG A 142 10.50 12.27 0.16
N ARG A 143 9.77 12.03 -0.93
CA ARG A 143 8.44 12.60 -1.14
C ARG A 143 7.40 12.11 -0.13
N PHE A 144 7.64 10.97 0.52
CA PHE A 144 6.83 10.44 1.61
C PHE A 144 7.31 10.84 3.01
N THR A 145 8.45 11.53 3.11
CA THR A 145 9.00 11.95 4.40
C THR A 145 8.19 13.12 4.93
N ARG A 146 7.74 13.03 6.17
CA ARG A 146 7.04 14.11 6.87
C ARG A 146 8.03 15.21 7.28
N LEU A 147 7.54 16.44 7.40
CA LEU A 147 8.29 17.60 7.92
C LEU A 147 9.53 17.97 7.10
N THR A 148 9.53 17.71 5.80
CA THR A 148 10.60 18.14 4.88
C THR A 148 10.01 18.93 3.70
N ASN A 149 10.84 19.77 3.06
CA ASN A 149 10.45 20.49 1.84
C ASN A 149 10.41 19.59 0.58
N ALA A 150 10.61 18.27 0.74
CA ALA A 150 10.66 17.31 -0.37
C ALA A 150 9.27 16.79 -0.80
N PHE A 151 8.18 17.26 -0.21
CA PHE A 151 6.83 16.82 -0.57
C PHE A 151 6.44 17.23 -2.00
N SER A 152 5.58 16.44 -2.61
CA SER A 152 5.07 16.73 -3.95
C SER A 152 4.01 17.83 -3.91
N LYS A 153 4.23 18.88 -4.70
CA LYS A 153 3.26 19.98 -4.85
C LYS A 153 2.16 19.66 -5.88
N VAL A 154 2.42 18.72 -6.79
CA VAL A 154 1.54 18.35 -7.91
C VAL A 154 1.28 16.86 -7.86
N TRP A 155 0.03 16.44 -7.90
CA TRP A 155 -0.36 15.03 -7.82
C TRP A 155 0.19 14.18 -8.96
N ARG A 156 0.20 14.69 -10.18
CA ARG A 156 0.79 14.01 -11.33
C ARG A 156 2.25 13.61 -11.05
N ASN A 157 3.05 14.54 -10.52
CA ASN A 157 4.45 14.27 -10.20
C ASN A 157 4.59 13.28 -9.01
N HIS A 158 3.62 13.32 -8.08
CA HIS A 158 3.59 12.36 -6.99
C HIS A 158 3.25 10.95 -7.48
N ARG A 159 2.22 10.81 -8.34
CA ARG A 159 1.86 9.53 -8.96
C ARG A 159 3.03 8.94 -9.75
N ALA A 160 3.72 9.74 -10.55
CA ALA A 160 4.91 9.31 -11.30
C ALA A 160 6.05 8.84 -10.37
N ALA A 161 6.30 9.57 -9.28
CA ALA A 161 7.32 9.17 -8.30
C ALA A 161 6.96 7.87 -7.57
N VAL A 162 5.68 7.66 -7.25
CA VAL A 162 5.20 6.39 -6.67
C VAL A 162 5.38 5.26 -7.67
N ALA A 163 4.95 5.44 -8.92
CA ALA A 163 5.10 4.42 -9.96
C ALA A 163 6.56 4.01 -10.17
N LEU A 164 7.47 4.98 -10.25
CA LEU A 164 8.91 4.72 -10.37
C LEU A 164 9.46 3.98 -9.13
N THR A 165 9.00 4.37 -7.92
CA THR A 165 9.42 3.72 -6.68
C THR A 165 8.95 2.26 -6.64
N VAL A 166 7.72 1.98 -7.06
CA VAL A 166 7.16 0.62 -7.15
C VAL A 166 7.92 -0.20 -8.19
N ALA A 167 8.17 0.34 -9.37
CA ALA A 167 8.93 -0.33 -10.41
C ALA A 167 10.36 -0.68 -9.94
N HIS A 168 11.06 0.28 -9.33
CA HIS A 168 12.38 0.05 -8.75
C HIS A 168 12.35 -1.00 -7.63
N TYR A 169 11.33 -0.95 -6.75
CA TYR A 169 11.16 -1.95 -5.69
C TYR A 169 10.97 -3.36 -6.27
N ASN A 170 10.09 -3.50 -7.25
CA ASN A 170 9.78 -4.80 -7.84
C ASN A 170 10.93 -5.37 -8.67
N LEU A 171 11.62 -4.55 -9.46
CA LEU A 171 12.55 -4.99 -10.49
C LEU A 171 14.03 -4.91 -10.06
N CYS A 172 14.39 -3.88 -9.28
CA CYS A 172 15.80 -3.58 -8.97
C CYS A 172 16.19 -3.85 -7.52
N THR A 173 15.23 -3.83 -6.56
CA THR A 173 15.59 -3.97 -5.15
C THR A 173 15.71 -5.43 -4.74
N MET A 174 16.91 -5.85 -4.31
CA MET A 174 17.13 -7.17 -3.69
C MET A 174 16.47 -7.24 -2.33
N HIS A 175 15.53 -8.15 -2.16
CA HIS A 175 14.82 -8.34 -0.90
C HIS A 175 15.54 -9.36 -0.01
N ARG A 176 15.89 -8.99 1.22
CA ARG A 176 16.73 -9.84 2.10
C ARG A 176 16.12 -11.21 2.38
N THR A 177 14.81 -11.28 2.58
CA THR A 177 14.12 -12.54 2.94
C THR A 177 14.08 -13.53 1.78
N ILE A 178 13.79 -13.05 0.56
CA ILE A 178 13.68 -13.90 -0.63
C ILE A 178 14.98 -13.98 -1.43
N ARG A 179 16.02 -13.20 -1.08
CA ARG A 179 17.36 -13.15 -1.68
C ARG A 179 17.37 -12.87 -3.19
N MET A 180 16.32 -12.23 -3.69
CA MET A 180 16.18 -11.83 -5.09
C MET A 180 15.22 -10.63 -5.17
N THR A 181 14.97 -10.10 -6.38
CA THR A 181 13.94 -9.06 -6.53
C THR A 181 12.54 -9.69 -6.51
N PRO A 182 11.50 -8.96 -6.07
CA PRO A 182 10.13 -9.46 -6.08
C PRO A 182 9.68 -9.96 -7.46
N ALA A 183 10.01 -9.23 -8.53
CA ALA A 183 9.66 -9.60 -9.89
C ALA A 183 10.36 -10.89 -10.37
N THR A 184 11.63 -11.11 -9.97
CA THR A 184 12.33 -12.39 -10.25
C THR A 184 11.67 -13.53 -9.46
N LYS A 185 11.29 -13.31 -8.21
CA LYS A 185 10.61 -14.31 -7.38
C LYS A 185 9.24 -14.70 -7.95
N ALA A 186 8.53 -13.72 -8.51
CA ALA A 186 7.23 -13.93 -9.16
C ALA A 186 7.35 -14.51 -10.59
N GLY A 187 8.57 -14.72 -11.11
CA GLY A 187 8.79 -15.26 -12.46
C GLY A 187 8.51 -14.27 -13.61
N LEU A 188 8.38 -12.98 -13.31
CA LEU A 188 8.11 -11.95 -14.32
C LEU A 188 9.37 -11.56 -15.10
N VAL A 189 10.54 -11.70 -14.49
CA VAL A 189 11.84 -11.43 -15.09
C VAL A 189 12.84 -12.51 -14.67
N ASN A 190 13.82 -12.79 -15.53
CA ASN A 190 14.81 -13.87 -15.30
C ASN A 190 16.00 -13.41 -14.43
N ARG A 191 16.20 -12.09 -14.28
CA ARG A 191 17.27 -11.51 -13.48
C ARG A 191 16.84 -10.19 -12.83
N PRO A 192 17.50 -9.76 -11.76
CA PRO A 192 17.35 -8.39 -11.26
C PRO A 192 17.72 -7.37 -12.35
N TRP A 193 16.93 -6.32 -12.45
CA TRP A 193 17.22 -5.20 -13.35
C TRP A 193 18.18 -4.21 -12.70
N SER A 194 19.03 -3.61 -13.50
CA SER A 194 19.74 -2.39 -13.14
C SER A 194 18.82 -1.17 -13.28
N VAL A 195 19.23 -0.05 -12.69
CA VAL A 195 18.51 1.23 -12.94
C VAL A 195 18.57 1.61 -14.42
N GLY A 196 19.66 1.27 -15.12
CA GLY A 196 19.78 1.46 -16.56
C GLY A 196 18.73 0.68 -17.35
N ASP A 197 18.51 -0.60 -17.02
CA ASP A 197 17.46 -1.41 -17.63
C ASP A 197 16.06 -0.79 -17.40
N LEU A 198 15.81 -0.30 -16.18
CA LEU A 198 14.53 0.32 -15.84
C LEU A 198 14.28 1.63 -16.61
N LEU A 199 15.32 2.40 -16.92
CA LEU A 199 15.20 3.65 -17.68
C LEU A 199 15.12 3.43 -19.20
N ALA A 200 15.51 2.26 -19.66
CA ALA A 200 15.48 1.89 -21.08
C ALA A 200 14.18 1.17 -21.49
N ALA A 201 13.36 0.76 -20.53
CA ALA A 201 12.09 0.08 -20.75
C ALA A 201 10.94 1.06 -20.98
#